data_2651a24d1354e4469b27f46b3917c824
#
_entry.id   2651a24d1354e4469b27f46b3917c824
#
_cell.length_a   1.000
_cell.length_b   1.000
_cell.length_c   1.000
_cell.angle_alpha   90.00
_cell.angle_beta   90.00
_cell.angle_gamma   90.00
#
_symmetry.space_group_name_H-M   'P 1'
#
loop_
_entity.id
_entity.type
_entity.pdbx_description
1 polymer ?
#
loop_
_entity_poly.entity_id
_entity_poly.type
_entity_poly.pdbx_seq_one_letter_code
_entity_poly.pdbx_strand_id
1 'polypeptide(L)'
;QQKYLYQANFFLDQRGYTTRTDEYSQAHKPVVEQDEAVGHAVRAAYMYAGMADVAALTGDTAYIHAIDRIWDNIVGKKYYITGGIGATSNGEAFGKNYELPNMSAYCETCAAIGNVYVNYRLFLLHGEAKYYDVLERTLYNGLISGVSLDGGGFFYPNPLESIGQHQRQPWFGCACCPSNICRFIPSLPGYVYAVKGKDVYVNLFMSNTSNLKVEGKAVSLEQATHYPWNGDVTIGVNKNNAGQFTMKIRIPGGGRTQVVPTAGGTDGDGKGWWASV
;
A
#
# COMPACT_ATOMS: atom_id res chain seq x y z
N GLN A 1 7.97 21.56 -11.31
CA GLN A 1 8.02 20.12 -10.91
C GLN A 1 9.47 19.63 -10.84
N GLN A 2 10.34 19.89 -11.83
CA GLN A 2 11.71 19.40 -11.89
C GLN A 2 12.56 19.73 -10.64
N LYS A 3 12.43 20.94 -10.08
CA LYS A 3 13.17 21.33 -8.86
C LYS A 3 12.84 20.47 -7.63
N TYR A 4 11.59 20.04 -7.52
CA TYR A 4 11.17 19.18 -6.39
C TYR A 4 11.69 17.75 -6.54
N LEU A 5 11.70 17.23 -7.76
CA LEU A 5 12.33 15.94 -8.05
C LEU A 5 13.82 15.97 -7.74
N TYR A 6 14.53 17.00 -8.23
CA TYR A 6 15.95 17.19 -7.90
C TYR A 6 16.21 17.22 -6.40
N GLN A 7 15.39 17.98 -5.65
CA GLN A 7 15.55 18.08 -4.20
C GLN A 7 15.24 16.76 -3.48
N ALA A 8 14.22 16.03 -3.92
CA ALA A 8 13.88 14.72 -3.35
C ALA A 8 15.03 13.72 -3.59
N ASN A 9 15.54 13.66 -4.82
CA ASN A 9 16.69 12.82 -5.16
C ASN A 9 17.92 13.18 -4.33
N PHE A 10 18.23 14.48 -4.21
CA PHE A 10 19.35 14.95 -3.40
C PHE A 10 19.26 14.47 -1.93
N PHE A 11 18.09 14.59 -1.29
CA PHE A 11 17.94 14.12 0.09
C PHE A 11 18.07 12.61 0.24
N LEU A 12 17.64 11.83 -0.74
CA LEU A 12 17.82 10.39 -0.74
C LEU A 12 19.31 10.03 -0.95
N ASP A 13 19.97 10.67 -1.91
CA ASP A 13 21.39 10.42 -2.20
C ASP A 13 22.31 10.78 -1.03
N GLN A 14 21.96 11.80 -0.25
CA GLN A 14 22.76 12.20 0.92
C GLN A 14 22.55 11.29 2.13
N ARG A 15 21.49 10.47 2.17
CA ARG A 15 21.23 9.59 3.31
C ARG A 15 22.25 8.46 3.37
N GLY A 16 22.78 8.22 4.56
CA GLY A 16 23.86 7.25 4.79
C GLY A 16 25.28 7.79 4.61
N TYR A 17 25.44 9.02 4.07
CA TYR A 17 26.74 9.68 3.92
C TYR A 17 26.95 10.84 4.90
N THR A 18 26.00 11.10 5.79
CA THR A 18 26.11 12.15 6.79
C THR A 18 26.72 11.63 8.09
N THR A 19 26.97 12.53 9.05
CA THR A 19 27.41 12.15 10.41
C THR A 19 26.35 11.36 11.19
N ARG A 20 25.10 11.37 10.73
CA ARG A 20 24.01 10.62 11.30
C ARG A 20 23.92 9.26 10.61
N THR A 21 24.26 8.19 11.33
CA THR A 21 24.32 6.80 10.84
C THR A 21 23.40 5.87 11.63
N ASP A 22 22.33 6.42 12.19
CA ASP A 22 21.40 5.65 13.01
C ASP A 22 20.34 4.93 12.16
N GLU A 23 19.91 3.75 12.62
CA GLU A 23 18.83 2.98 12.01
C GLU A 23 17.47 3.67 12.18
N TYR A 24 17.28 4.40 13.28
CA TYR A 24 16.02 5.06 13.59
C TYR A 24 15.52 5.97 12.45
N SER A 25 16.44 6.68 11.81
CA SER A 25 16.13 7.56 10.68
C SER A 25 16.49 6.96 9.32
N GLN A 26 16.73 5.65 9.23
CA GLN A 26 17.15 4.94 8.01
C GLN A 26 18.43 5.53 7.38
N ALA A 27 19.35 6.02 8.21
CA ALA A 27 20.60 6.64 7.78
C ALA A 27 21.84 5.74 8.01
N HIS A 28 21.63 4.47 8.36
CA HIS A 28 22.70 3.50 8.66
C HIS A 28 23.52 3.06 7.43
N LYS A 29 22.92 3.16 6.24
CA LYS A 29 23.54 2.86 4.93
C LYS A 29 23.01 3.83 3.88
N PRO A 30 23.74 4.07 2.78
CA PRO A 30 23.19 4.68 1.59
C PRO A 30 21.91 3.97 1.14
N VAL A 31 20.90 4.72 0.68
CA VAL A 31 19.57 4.13 0.41
C VAL A 31 19.61 3.01 -0.63
N VAL A 32 20.50 3.10 -1.62
CA VAL A 32 20.66 2.08 -2.66
C VAL A 32 21.33 0.79 -2.15
N GLU A 33 21.97 0.83 -0.99
CA GLU A 33 22.59 -0.33 -0.33
C GLU A 33 21.72 -0.97 0.74
N GLN A 34 20.57 -0.34 1.05
CA GLN A 34 19.66 -0.87 2.06
C GLN A 34 18.97 -2.15 1.55
N ASP A 35 18.88 -3.14 2.42
CA ASP A 35 18.34 -4.47 2.15
C ASP A 35 17.39 -4.97 3.24
N GLU A 36 17.26 -4.20 4.32
CA GLU A 36 16.41 -4.50 5.46
C GLU A 36 15.65 -3.25 5.93
N ALA A 37 14.39 -3.43 6.29
CA ALA A 37 13.59 -2.38 6.91
C ALA A 37 13.97 -2.24 8.39
N VAL A 38 14.47 -1.08 8.79
CA VAL A 38 14.93 -0.78 10.14
C VAL A 38 14.41 0.56 10.65
N GLY A 39 14.49 0.77 11.96
CA GLY A 39 14.17 2.01 12.62
C GLY A 39 12.69 2.35 12.61
N HIS A 40 12.36 3.64 12.73
CA HIS A 40 11.00 4.12 12.85
C HIS A 40 10.14 3.75 11.63
N ALA A 41 9.11 2.92 11.84
CA ALA A 41 8.37 2.28 10.75
C ALA A 41 7.63 3.28 9.83
N VAL A 42 7.05 4.35 10.38
CA VAL A 42 6.38 5.39 9.59
C VAL A 42 7.37 6.12 8.70
N ARG A 43 8.50 6.59 9.26
CA ARG A 43 9.54 7.28 8.49
C ARG A 43 10.08 6.41 7.36
N ALA A 44 10.35 5.14 7.66
CA ALA A 44 10.80 4.15 6.71
C ALA A 44 9.79 3.99 5.55
N ALA A 45 8.53 3.71 5.86
CA ALA A 45 7.50 3.50 4.84
C ALA A 45 7.32 4.74 3.95
N TYR A 46 7.28 5.94 4.52
CA TYR A 46 7.19 7.17 3.74
C TYR A 46 8.44 7.42 2.87
N MET A 47 9.63 7.12 3.40
CA MET A 47 10.86 7.19 2.60
C MET A 47 10.83 6.20 1.43
N TYR A 48 10.45 4.95 1.66
CA TYR A 48 10.37 3.92 0.62
C TYR A 48 9.33 4.28 -0.46
N ALA A 49 8.19 4.86 -0.06
CA ALA A 49 7.22 5.39 -1.01
C ALA A 49 7.82 6.52 -1.88
N GLY A 50 8.58 7.44 -1.26
CA GLY A 50 9.30 8.50 -1.98
C GLY A 50 10.40 7.97 -2.90
N MET A 51 11.15 6.94 -2.48
CA MET A 51 12.14 6.27 -3.32
C MET A 51 11.50 5.66 -4.57
N ALA A 52 10.33 5.04 -4.44
CA ALA A 52 9.59 4.48 -5.58
C ALA A 52 9.15 5.58 -6.57
N ASP A 53 8.68 6.73 -6.07
CA ASP A 53 8.33 7.88 -6.93
C ASP A 53 9.55 8.45 -7.66
N VAL A 54 10.68 8.60 -6.95
CA VAL A 54 11.94 9.08 -7.57
C VAL A 54 12.43 8.08 -8.61
N ALA A 55 12.45 6.78 -8.29
CA ALA A 55 12.85 5.73 -9.23
C ALA A 55 12.00 5.73 -10.50
N ALA A 56 10.67 5.87 -10.37
CA ALA A 56 9.74 5.91 -11.50
C ALA A 56 9.98 7.14 -12.42
N LEU A 57 10.37 8.29 -11.82
CA LEU A 57 10.55 9.54 -12.54
C LEU A 57 11.96 9.70 -13.13
N THR A 58 12.97 9.06 -12.55
CA THR A 58 14.37 9.13 -12.98
C THR A 58 14.78 7.93 -13.84
N GLY A 59 14.12 6.80 -13.68
CA GLY A 59 14.52 5.52 -14.26
C GLY A 59 15.71 4.88 -13.55
N ASP A 60 16.06 5.32 -12.33
CA ASP A 60 17.19 4.81 -11.57
C ASP A 60 16.92 3.40 -11.04
N THR A 61 17.57 2.41 -11.64
CA THR A 61 17.41 1.00 -11.30
C THR A 61 18.04 0.65 -9.94
N ALA A 62 18.99 1.42 -9.42
CA ALA A 62 19.57 1.16 -8.11
C ALA A 62 18.54 1.39 -6.99
N TYR A 63 17.72 2.43 -7.12
CA TYR A 63 16.57 2.64 -6.23
C TYR A 63 15.54 1.52 -6.34
N ILE A 64 15.23 1.08 -7.56
CA ILE A 64 14.26 -0.02 -7.78
C ILE A 64 14.74 -1.28 -7.07
N HIS A 65 16.00 -1.69 -7.29
CA HIS A 65 16.55 -2.88 -6.65
C HIS A 65 16.58 -2.79 -5.13
N ALA A 66 16.89 -1.60 -4.57
CA ALA A 66 16.88 -1.41 -3.13
C ALA A 66 15.48 -1.54 -2.54
N ILE A 67 14.48 -0.91 -3.17
CA ILE A 67 13.10 -0.97 -2.70
C ILE A 67 12.55 -2.39 -2.80
N ASP A 68 12.86 -3.13 -3.85
CA ASP A 68 12.42 -4.52 -4.02
C ASP A 68 12.98 -5.41 -2.91
N ARG A 69 14.29 -5.30 -2.58
CA ARG A 69 14.90 -6.04 -1.47
C ARG A 69 14.26 -5.68 -0.12
N ILE A 70 14.01 -4.39 0.12
CA ILE A 70 13.36 -3.92 1.34
C ILE A 70 11.93 -4.43 1.43
N TRP A 71 11.19 -4.40 0.33
CA TRP A 71 9.82 -4.92 0.27
C TRP A 71 9.78 -6.42 0.58
N ASP A 72 10.68 -7.20 -0.01
CA ASP A 72 10.83 -8.63 0.27
C ASP A 72 11.16 -8.89 1.76
N ASN A 73 12.01 -8.06 2.36
CA ASN A 73 12.31 -8.14 3.78
C ASN A 73 11.07 -7.84 4.64
N ILE A 74 10.34 -6.75 4.34
CA ILE A 74 9.12 -6.39 5.08
C ILE A 74 8.10 -7.53 4.99
N VAL A 75 7.69 -7.89 3.78
CA VAL A 75 6.58 -8.84 3.56
C VAL A 75 6.94 -10.25 4.00
N GLY A 76 8.20 -10.66 3.79
CA GLY A 76 8.66 -11.99 4.16
C GLY A 76 9.01 -12.19 5.64
N LYS A 77 9.34 -11.11 6.38
CA LYS A 77 9.94 -11.26 7.70
C LYS A 77 9.45 -10.30 8.78
N LYS A 78 8.80 -9.18 8.43
CA LYS A 78 8.43 -8.10 9.38
C LYS A 78 6.98 -7.64 9.25
N TYR A 79 6.16 -8.41 8.52
CA TYR A 79 4.79 -8.10 8.21
C TYR A 79 3.84 -8.94 9.07
N TYR A 80 2.97 -8.29 9.81
CA TYR A 80 1.96 -8.95 10.63
C TYR A 80 0.79 -9.48 9.81
N ILE A 81 0.09 -10.46 10.34
CA ILE A 81 -1.09 -11.07 9.67
C ILE A 81 -2.17 -10.03 9.35
N THR A 82 -2.29 -8.97 10.14
CA THR A 82 -3.20 -7.83 9.94
C THR A 82 -2.73 -6.86 8.87
N GLY A 83 -1.53 -7.02 8.34
CA GLY A 83 -0.92 -6.03 7.46
C GLY A 83 -0.18 -4.92 8.18
N GLY A 84 -0.13 -4.94 9.51
CA GLY A 84 0.63 -4.00 10.32
C GLY A 84 2.14 -4.20 10.16
N ILE A 85 2.90 -3.13 10.38
CA ILE A 85 4.36 -3.10 10.44
C ILE A 85 4.82 -2.27 11.63
N GLY A 86 6.02 -2.57 12.14
CA GLY A 86 6.56 -1.95 13.36
C GLY A 86 6.25 -2.77 14.62
N ALA A 87 7.26 -3.46 15.15
CA ALA A 87 7.09 -4.46 16.21
C ALA A 87 7.18 -3.87 17.63
N THR A 88 7.90 -2.76 17.79
CA THR A 88 8.24 -2.23 19.10
C THR A 88 7.83 -0.78 19.29
N SER A 89 7.38 -0.45 20.51
CA SER A 89 7.13 0.93 20.92
C SER A 89 8.43 1.73 21.12
N ASN A 90 9.56 1.04 21.36
CA ASN A 90 10.85 1.71 21.45
C ASN A 90 11.27 2.24 20.07
N GLY A 91 11.25 3.57 19.93
CA GLY A 91 11.49 4.23 18.65
C GLY A 91 10.39 4.00 17.59
N GLU A 92 9.22 3.43 17.97
CA GLU A 92 8.11 3.13 17.04
C GLU A 92 8.61 2.33 15.83
N ALA A 93 9.45 1.32 16.09
CA ALA A 93 10.37 0.79 15.12
C ALA A 93 10.06 -0.63 14.65
N PHE A 94 10.65 -1.01 13.53
CA PHE A 94 10.76 -2.41 13.13
C PHE A 94 11.60 -3.17 14.17
N GLY A 95 11.19 -4.40 14.47
CA GLY A 95 11.99 -5.37 15.20
C GLY A 95 12.99 -6.09 14.30
N LYS A 96 13.68 -7.08 14.85
CA LYS A 96 14.52 -8.01 14.09
C LYS A 96 13.63 -8.85 13.14
N ASN A 97 14.25 -9.52 12.18
CA ASN A 97 13.54 -10.45 11.30
C ASN A 97 12.80 -11.51 12.14
N TYR A 98 11.50 -11.70 11.85
CA TYR A 98 10.57 -12.61 12.55
C TYR A 98 10.26 -12.24 14.01
N GLU A 99 10.66 -11.07 14.47
CA GLU A 99 10.26 -10.52 15.76
C GLU A 99 8.88 -9.85 15.59
N LEU A 100 7.83 -10.63 15.82
CA LEU A 100 6.43 -10.26 15.62
C LEU A 100 5.59 -10.58 16.87
N PRO A 101 5.85 -9.92 18.02
CA PRO A 101 5.08 -10.15 19.24
C PRO A 101 3.63 -9.70 19.03
N ASN A 102 2.63 -10.40 19.63
CA ASN A 102 1.23 -10.05 19.50
C ASN A 102 0.79 -8.98 20.50
N MET A 103 1.04 -9.20 21.79
CA MET A 103 0.58 -8.32 22.88
C MET A 103 1.29 -6.95 22.87
N SER A 104 2.57 -6.92 22.55
CA SER A 104 3.40 -5.71 22.51
C SER A 104 3.64 -5.15 21.11
N ALA A 105 2.97 -5.71 20.10
CA ALA A 105 3.04 -5.18 18.74
C ALA A 105 2.67 -3.69 18.72
N TYR A 106 3.55 -2.85 18.17
CA TYR A 106 3.22 -1.44 18.04
C TYR A 106 2.27 -1.21 16.87
N CYS A 107 2.61 -1.68 15.69
CA CYS A 107 1.74 -1.66 14.50
C CYS A 107 0.98 -0.34 14.36
N GLU A 108 1.72 0.77 14.31
CA GLU A 108 1.16 2.11 14.29
C GLU A 108 0.21 2.32 13.11
N THR A 109 -0.93 2.97 13.33
CA THR A 109 -1.88 3.32 12.26
C THR A 109 -1.21 4.10 11.12
N CYS A 110 -0.31 5.05 11.44
CA CYS A 110 0.45 5.77 10.40
C CYS A 110 1.39 4.86 9.61
N ALA A 111 1.97 3.84 10.25
CA ALA A 111 2.83 2.88 9.57
C ALA A 111 2.03 2.01 8.59
N ALA A 112 0.81 1.62 8.97
CA ALA A 112 -0.11 0.92 8.07
C ALA A 112 -0.47 1.79 6.85
N ILE A 113 -0.77 3.07 7.04
CA ILE A 113 -1.01 4.03 5.94
C ILE A 113 0.23 4.15 5.05
N GLY A 114 1.42 4.28 5.65
CA GLY A 114 2.68 4.32 4.90
C GLY A 114 2.91 3.06 4.08
N ASN A 115 2.58 1.88 4.64
CA ASN A 115 2.68 0.60 3.94
C ASN A 115 1.73 0.53 2.73
N VAL A 116 0.51 1.07 2.85
CA VAL A 116 -0.40 1.22 1.70
C VAL A 116 0.24 2.09 0.61
N TYR A 117 0.86 3.21 0.98
CA TYR A 117 1.53 4.09 0.01
C TYR A 117 2.70 3.40 -0.71
N VAL A 118 3.53 2.64 0.00
CA VAL A 118 4.63 1.86 -0.60
C VAL A 118 4.09 0.88 -1.63
N ASN A 119 3.12 0.06 -1.22
CA ASN A 119 2.56 -0.98 -2.09
C ASN A 119 1.84 -0.40 -3.32
N TYR A 120 1.13 0.71 -3.17
CA TYR A 120 0.51 1.41 -4.29
C TYR A 120 1.56 1.89 -5.31
N ARG A 121 2.65 2.51 -4.86
CA ARG A 121 3.71 3.01 -5.74
C ARG A 121 4.49 1.90 -6.41
N LEU A 122 4.77 0.81 -5.68
CA LEU A 122 5.39 -0.38 -6.26
C LEU A 122 4.48 -1.03 -7.32
N PHE A 123 3.16 -1.03 -7.09
CA PHE A 123 2.23 -1.46 -8.12
C PHE A 123 2.30 -0.54 -9.37
N LEU A 124 2.33 0.77 -9.21
CA LEU A 124 2.46 1.69 -10.35
C LEU A 124 3.79 1.50 -11.10
N LEU A 125 4.85 1.08 -10.41
CA LEU A 125 6.17 0.83 -10.99
C LEU A 125 6.20 -0.51 -11.75
N HIS A 126 5.72 -1.59 -11.13
CA HIS A 126 5.87 -2.97 -11.62
C HIS A 126 4.61 -3.53 -12.30
N GLY A 127 3.40 -3.07 -11.91
CA GLY A 127 2.13 -3.57 -12.43
C GLY A 127 1.73 -4.95 -11.87
N GLU A 128 2.35 -5.44 -10.78
CA GLU A 128 2.12 -6.76 -10.23
C GLU A 128 1.05 -6.77 -9.14
N ALA A 129 0.13 -7.74 -9.20
CA ALA A 129 -0.98 -7.88 -8.26
C ALA A 129 -0.55 -8.12 -6.80
N LYS A 130 0.64 -8.70 -6.57
CA LYS A 130 1.17 -8.99 -5.23
C LYS A 130 1.20 -7.76 -4.31
N TYR A 131 1.48 -6.58 -4.86
CA TYR A 131 1.49 -5.33 -4.11
C TYR A 131 0.09 -4.95 -3.62
N TYR A 132 -0.94 -5.20 -4.43
CA TYR A 132 -2.32 -4.98 -4.01
C TYR A 132 -2.82 -6.04 -3.01
N ASP A 133 -2.30 -7.26 -3.03
CA ASP A 133 -2.60 -8.26 -1.99
C ASP A 133 -2.14 -7.78 -0.61
N VAL A 134 -0.94 -7.17 -0.54
CA VAL A 134 -0.42 -6.56 0.69
C VAL A 134 -1.20 -5.30 1.05
N LEU A 135 -1.46 -4.42 0.08
CA LEU A 135 -2.22 -3.18 0.25
C LEU A 135 -3.61 -3.47 0.81
N GLU A 136 -4.36 -4.36 0.18
CA GLU A 136 -5.73 -4.70 0.58
C GLU A 136 -5.78 -5.30 1.98
N ARG A 137 -4.90 -6.24 2.31
CA ARG A 137 -4.79 -6.80 3.66
C ARG A 137 -4.51 -5.72 4.70
N THR A 138 -3.58 -4.83 4.41
CA THR A 138 -3.26 -3.71 5.29
C THR A 138 -4.45 -2.77 5.46
N LEU A 139 -5.11 -2.42 4.36
CA LEU A 139 -6.26 -1.51 4.33
C LEU A 139 -7.42 -2.02 5.19
N TYR A 140 -7.84 -3.27 4.96
CA TYR A 140 -9.03 -3.84 5.63
C TYR A 140 -8.77 -4.33 7.05
N ASN A 141 -7.53 -4.38 7.50
CA ASN A 141 -7.18 -4.84 8.84
C ASN A 141 -6.33 -3.82 9.60
N GLY A 142 -5.02 -3.76 9.34
CA GLY A 142 -4.08 -2.95 10.12
C GLY A 142 -4.30 -1.43 10.03
N LEU A 143 -4.94 -0.94 8.98
CA LEU A 143 -5.21 0.47 8.78
C LEU A 143 -6.58 0.87 9.34
N ILE A 144 -7.67 0.21 8.89
CA ILE A 144 -9.02 0.64 9.24
C ILE A 144 -9.34 0.40 10.72
N SER A 145 -8.64 -0.53 11.37
CA SER A 145 -8.71 -0.71 12.83
C SER A 145 -8.34 0.56 13.60
N GLY A 146 -7.58 1.45 12.98
CA GLY A 146 -7.15 2.72 13.55
C GLY A 146 -8.25 3.72 13.86
N VAL A 147 -9.50 3.48 13.40
CA VAL A 147 -10.66 4.35 13.66
C VAL A 147 -11.87 3.51 14.08
N SER A 148 -12.67 4.03 15.01
CA SER A 148 -13.94 3.42 15.43
C SER A 148 -15.02 3.58 14.35
N LEU A 149 -16.07 2.75 14.41
CA LEU A 149 -17.17 2.78 13.45
C LEU A 149 -17.95 4.10 13.47
N ASP A 150 -18.02 4.76 14.62
CA ASP A 150 -18.64 6.07 14.79
C ASP A 150 -17.71 7.23 14.41
N GLY A 151 -16.44 6.94 14.09
CA GLY A 151 -15.44 7.93 13.72
C GLY A 151 -14.87 8.75 14.89
N GLY A 152 -15.32 8.53 16.12
CA GLY A 152 -14.96 9.32 17.29
C GLY A 152 -13.78 8.82 18.13
N GLY A 153 -13.26 7.61 17.81
CA GLY A 153 -12.18 6.98 18.57
C GLY A 153 -11.08 6.41 17.67
N PHE A 154 -9.84 6.53 18.12
CA PHE A 154 -8.66 6.17 17.33
C PHE A 154 -7.72 5.25 18.09
N PHE A 155 -7.04 4.36 17.37
CA PHE A 155 -5.83 3.69 17.85
C PHE A 155 -4.58 4.40 17.28
N TYR A 156 -3.59 4.55 18.13
CA TYR A 156 -2.23 4.91 17.73
C TYR A 156 -1.46 3.60 17.45
N PRO A 157 -1.11 2.75 18.45
CA PRO A 157 -0.68 1.38 18.22
C PRO A 157 -1.88 0.45 18.01
N ASN A 158 -1.64 -0.66 17.30
CA ASN A 158 -2.65 -1.71 17.04
C ASN A 158 -2.08 -3.08 17.42
N PRO A 159 -1.97 -3.42 18.72
CA PRO A 159 -1.54 -4.75 19.12
C PRO A 159 -2.54 -5.81 18.64
N LEU A 160 -2.03 -7.03 18.36
CA LEU A 160 -2.85 -8.14 17.88
C LEU A 160 -3.53 -8.90 19.01
N GLU A 161 -3.11 -8.67 20.23
CA GLU A 161 -3.64 -9.32 21.43
C GLU A 161 -3.89 -8.27 22.51
N SER A 162 -5.01 -8.40 23.23
CA SER A 162 -5.40 -7.50 24.30
C SER A 162 -6.19 -8.27 25.37
N ILE A 163 -5.96 -7.92 26.63
CA ILE A 163 -6.76 -8.36 27.79
C ILE A 163 -7.67 -7.22 28.30
N GLY A 164 -7.96 -6.22 27.45
CA GLY A 164 -8.77 -5.05 27.80
C GLY A 164 -7.97 -3.79 28.16
N GLN A 165 -6.64 -3.88 28.22
CA GLN A 165 -5.77 -2.77 28.56
C GLN A 165 -5.62 -1.75 27.42
N HIS A 166 -5.98 -2.12 26.19
CA HIS A 166 -5.83 -1.29 25.00
C HIS A 166 -7.20 -0.85 24.48
N GLN A 167 -7.45 0.45 24.46
CA GLN A 167 -8.71 1.05 24.05
C GLN A 167 -8.48 2.25 23.14
N ARG A 168 -9.43 2.52 22.25
CA ARG A 168 -9.40 3.71 21.41
C ARG A 168 -9.52 4.96 22.26
N GLN A 169 -8.78 6.00 21.84
CA GLN A 169 -8.81 7.32 22.47
C GLN A 169 -9.47 8.33 21.53
N PRO A 170 -10.20 9.33 22.05
CA PRO A 170 -10.78 10.37 21.20
C PRO A 170 -9.71 11.24 20.54
N TRP A 171 -8.54 11.37 21.16
CA TRP A 171 -7.41 12.15 20.66
C TRP A 171 -6.10 11.79 21.35
N PHE A 172 -4.96 12.26 20.81
CA PHE A 172 -3.62 12.06 21.35
C PHE A 172 -2.87 13.38 21.44
N GLY A 173 -1.93 13.49 22.38
CA GLY A 173 -1.03 14.66 22.50
C GLY A 173 -0.19 14.87 21.23
N CYS A 174 0.28 13.79 20.60
CA CYS A 174 0.79 13.79 19.23
C CYS A 174 -0.24 13.10 18.32
N ALA A 175 -1.10 13.88 17.68
CA ALA A 175 -2.27 13.38 16.95
C ALA A 175 -1.98 13.02 15.49
N CYS A 176 -0.83 12.37 15.21
CA CYS A 176 -0.47 11.99 13.84
C CYS A 176 -1.43 10.95 13.25
N CYS A 177 -1.81 9.91 13.99
CA CYS A 177 -2.67 8.85 13.50
C CYS A 177 -4.09 9.30 13.18
N PRO A 178 -4.82 10.03 14.04
CA PRO A 178 -6.13 10.56 13.71
C PRO A 178 -6.12 11.45 12.46
N SER A 179 -5.21 12.42 12.40
CA SER A 179 -5.11 13.33 11.25
C SER A 179 -4.72 12.60 9.97
N ASN A 180 -3.84 11.59 10.07
CA ASN A 180 -3.40 10.83 8.92
C ASN A 180 -4.51 9.94 8.34
N ILE A 181 -5.29 9.26 9.19
CA ILE A 181 -6.40 8.42 8.72
C ILE A 181 -7.53 9.26 8.12
N CYS A 182 -7.84 10.42 8.72
CA CYS A 182 -8.81 11.37 8.16
C CYS A 182 -8.37 11.91 6.78
N ARG A 183 -7.07 12.08 6.55
CA ARG A 183 -6.52 12.46 5.25
C ARG A 183 -6.52 11.30 4.26
N PHE A 184 -6.25 10.07 4.73
CA PHE A 184 -6.12 8.90 3.89
C PHE A 184 -7.48 8.43 3.32
N ILE A 185 -8.52 8.32 4.17
CA ILE A 185 -9.82 7.76 3.77
C ILE A 185 -10.39 8.45 2.53
N PRO A 186 -10.43 9.80 2.40
CA PRO A 186 -10.92 10.47 1.21
C PRO A 186 -10.09 10.20 -0.05
N SER A 187 -8.85 9.73 0.07
CA SER A 187 -8.00 9.39 -1.07
C SER A 187 -8.26 7.98 -1.62
N LEU A 188 -8.99 7.13 -0.87
CA LEU A 188 -9.24 5.73 -1.20
C LEU A 188 -9.79 5.49 -2.62
N PRO A 189 -10.69 6.31 -3.17
CA PRO A 189 -11.15 6.14 -4.55
C PRO A 189 -10.03 6.11 -5.59
N GLY A 190 -8.91 6.78 -5.32
CA GLY A 190 -7.73 6.80 -6.20
C GLY A 190 -6.97 5.47 -6.28
N TYR A 191 -7.27 4.51 -5.40
CA TYR A 191 -6.62 3.18 -5.39
C TYR A 191 -7.46 2.09 -6.08
N VAL A 192 -8.71 2.38 -6.43
CA VAL A 192 -9.63 1.38 -6.99
C VAL A 192 -9.22 0.98 -8.40
N TYR A 193 -8.82 1.96 -9.21
CA TYR A 193 -8.44 1.75 -10.60
C TYR A 193 -7.07 2.34 -10.90
N ALA A 194 -6.42 1.77 -11.91
CA ALA A 194 -5.28 2.39 -12.58
C ALA A 194 -5.43 2.27 -14.10
N VAL A 195 -4.82 3.19 -14.85
CA VAL A 195 -4.88 3.18 -16.31
C VAL A 195 -3.46 3.33 -16.87
N LYS A 196 -3.09 2.45 -17.82
CA LYS A 196 -1.84 2.53 -18.56
C LYS A 196 -2.11 2.28 -20.05
N GLY A 197 -2.04 3.34 -20.86
CA GLY A 197 -2.45 3.24 -22.25
C GLY A 197 -3.90 2.81 -22.41
N LYS A 198 -4.12 1.64 -23.00
CA LYS A 198 -5.44 1.02 -23.17
C LYS A 198 -5.80 0.02 -22.09
N ASP A 199 -4.93 -0.23 -21.13
CA ASP A 199 -5.19 -1.16 -20.04
C ASP A 199 -5.82 -0.44 -18.85
N VAL A 200 -6.94 -0.92 -18.38
CA VAL A 200 -7.62 -0.50 -17.15
C VAL A 200 -7.49 -1.59 -16.11
N TYR A 201 -6.79 -1.30 -15.03
CA TYR A 201 -6.60 -2.21 -13.91
C TYR A 201 -7.71 -1.99 -12.90
N VAL A 202 -8.44 -3.05 -12.54
CA VAL A 202 -9.41 -3.08 -11.45
C VAL A 202 -8.75 -3.72 -10.24
N ASN A 203 -8.36 -2.91 -9.28
CA ASN A 203 -7.44 -3.29 -8.20
C ASN A 203 -8.13 -3.60 -6.88
N LEU A 204 -9.15 -2.81 -6.52
CA LEU A 204 -9.94 -3.00 -5.31
C LEU A 204 -11.41 -3.17 -5.66
N PHE A 205 -12.08 -4.00 -4.89
CA PHE A 205 -13.50 -4.29 -5.08
C PHE A 205 -14.32 -3.56 -4.03
N MET A 206 -15.08 -2.58 -4.47
CA MET A 206 -16.05 -1.83 -3.66
C MET A 206 -17.10 -1.22 -4.58
N SER A 207 -18.35 -1.16 -4.12
CA SER A 207 -19.43 -0.56 -4.90
C SER A 207 -19.16 0.90 -5.19
N ASN A 208 -19.06 1.26 -6.46
CA ASN A 208 -18.77 2.62 -6.92
C ASN A 208 -19.17 2.83 -8.39
N THR A 209 -19.27 4.09 -8.79
CA THR A 209 -19.28 4.51 -10.19
C THR A 209 -18.10 5.45 -10.41
N SER A 210 -17.27 5.14 -11.41
CA SER A 210 -16.04 5.90 -11.67
C SER A 210 -15.97 6.33 -13.13
N ASN A 211 -15.47 7.56 -13.35
CA ASN A 211 -15.19 8.10 -14.66
C ASN A 211 -13.67 8.12 -14.90
N LEU A 212 -13.21 7.30 -15.82
CA LEU A 212 -11.81 7.14 -16.16
C LEU A 212 -11.48 7.83 -17.49
N LYS A 213 -10.21 8.05 -17.74
CA LYS A 213 -9.69 8.48 -19.05
C LYS A 213 -8.76 7.41 -19.60
N VAL A 214 -9.17 6.75 -20.67
CA VAL A 214 -8.38 5.78 -21.43
C VAL A 214 -7.92 6.47 -22.72
N GLU A 215 -6.62 6.66 -22.90
CA GLU A 215 -6.05 7.47 -23.99
C GLU A 215 -6.72 8.86 -24.13
N GLY A 216 -7.05 9.49 -23.00
CA GLY A 216 -7.70 10.81 -22.95
C GLY A 216 -9.21 10.79 -23.17
N LYS A 217 -9.81 9.67 -23.54
CA LYS A 217 -11.25 9.50 -23.79
C LYS A 217 -11.99 8.95 -22.59
N ALA A 218 -13.23 9.40 -22.38
CA ALA A 218 -14.02 9.04 -21.21
C ALA A 218 -14.53 7.60 -21.28
N VAL A 219 -14.30 6.86 -20.18
CA VAL A 219 -14.89 5.54 -19.91
C VAL A 219 -15.51 5.60 -18.52
N SER A 220 -16.78 5.15 -18.37
CA SER A 220 -17.45 5.06 -17.09
C SER A 220 -17.64 3.61 -16.70
N LEU A 221 -17.12 3.24 -15.54
CA LEU A 221 -17.25 1.90 -14.96
C LEU A 221 -18.11 1.96 -13.71
N GLU A 222 -18.83 0.88 -13.46
CA GLU A 222 -19.59 0.65 -12.25
C GLU A 222 -19.18 -0.68 -11.64
N GLN A 223 -18.93 -0.72 -10.34
CA GLN A 223 -18.81 -1.95 -9.58
C GLN A 223 -19.98 -2.07 -8.62
N ALA A 224 -20.60 -3.25 -8.59
CA ALA A 224 -21.61 -3.65 -7.62
C ALA A 224 -21.13 -4.90 -6.90
N THR A 225 -20.93 -4.82 -5.58
CA THR A 225 -20.37 -5.90 -4.77
C THR A 225 -20.64 -5.68 -3.28
N HIS A 226 -20.61 -6.77 -2.51
CA HIS A 226 -20.54 -6.76 -1.04
C HIS A 226 -19.18 -7.26 -0.54
N TYR A 227 -18.15 -7.21 -1.39
CA TYR A 227 -16.79 -7.57 -1.00
C TYR A 227 -16.30 -6.71 0.17
N PRO A 228 -15.61 -7.26 1.18
CA PRO A 228 -15.05 -8.63 1.29
C PRO A 228 -15.99 -9.66 1.92
N TRP A 229 -17.24 -9.32 2.26
CA TRP A 229 -18.18 -10.22 2.92
C TRP A 229 -18.77 -11.27 1.98
N ASN A 230 -18.87 -10.92 0.69
CA ASN A 230 -19.27 -11.80 -0.39
C ASN A 230 -18.26 -11.65 -1.53
N GLY A 231 -17.92 -12.76 -2.19
CA GLY A 231 -16.96 -12.80 -3.30
C GLY A 231 -17.54 -12.35 -4.65
N ASP A 232 -18.84 -12.10 -4.76
CA ASP A 232 -19.47 -11.69 -6.01
C ASP A 232 -19.12 -10.24 -6.36
N VAL A 233 -18.60 -10.03 -7.55
CA VAL A 233 -18.27 -8.72 -8.10
C VAL A 233 -18.81 -8.60 -9.51
N THR A 234 -19.71 -7.62 -9.72
CA THR A 234 -20.21 -7.25 -11.05
C THR A 234 -19.54 -5.97 -11.50
N ILE A 235 -18.96 -5.96 -12.69
CA ILE A 235 -18.33 -4.78 -13.29
C ILE A 235 -19.07 -4.45 -14.59
N GLY A 236 -19.70 -3.28 -14.64
CA GLY A 236 -20.41 -2.74 -15.80
C GLY A 236 -19.61 -1.63 -16.49
N VAL A 237 -19.69 -1.57 -17.81
CA VAL A 237 -19.19 -0.47 -18.63
C VAL A 237 -20.37 0.39 -19.07
N ASN A 238 -20.65 1.48 -18.33
CA ASN A 238 -21.81 2.33 -18.55
C ASN A 238 -21.62 3.29 -19.73
N LYS A 239 -20.37 3.71 -19.98
CA LYS A 239 -20.00 4.59 -21.10
C LYS A 239 -18.61 4.22 -21.59
N ASN A 240 -18.46 4.14 -22.90
CA ASN A 240 -17.17 3.89 -23.54
C ASN A 240 -16.99 4.77 -24.78
N ASN A 241 -16.21 5.83 -24.66
CA ASN A 241 -15.79 6.67 -25.77
C ASN A 241 -14.38 6.31 -26.29
N ALA A 242 -13.68 5.38 -25.60
CA ALA A 242 -12.31 4.99 -25.96
C ALA A 242 -12.24 3.94 -27.08
N GLY A 243 -13.37 3.25 -27.35
CA GLY A 243 -13.37 2.09 -28.24
C GLY A 243 -12.85 0.85 -27.52
N GLN A 244 -12.03 0.06 -28.19
CA GLN A 244 -11.48 -1.17 -27.59
C GLN A 244 -10.41 -0.84 -26.53
N PHE A 245 -10.56 -1.41 -25.35
CA PHE A 245 -9.60 -1.38 -24.26
C PHE A 245 -9.61 -2.72 -23.49
N THR A 246 -8.57 -2.99 -22.72
CA THR A 246 -8.46 -4.20 -21.90
C THR A 246 -8.76 -3.89 -20.46
N MET A 247 -9.65 -4.67 -19.81
CA MET A 247 -9.75 -4.68 -18.36
C MET A 247 -8.87 -5.79 -17.78
N LYS A 248 -7.99 -5.42 -16.88
CA LYS A 248 -7.17 -6.33 -16.06
C LYS A 248 -7.75 -6.36 -14.66
N ILE A 249 -8.45 -7.44 -14.34
CA ILE A 249 -9.13 -7.60 -13.05
C ILE A 249 -8.20 -8.37 -12.12
N ARG A 250 -7.86 -7.77 -10.98
CA ARG A 250 -7.03 -8.44 -9.98
C ARG A 250 -7.78 -9.63 -9.37
N ILE A 251 -7.08 -10.75 -9.25
CA ILE A 251 -7.56 -11.91 -8.50
C ILE A 251 -6.88 -11.90 -7.12
N PRO A 252 -7.62 -11.61 -6.02
CA PRO A 252 -7.07 -11.60 -4.68
C PRO A 252 -6.37 -12.90 -4.31
N GLY A 253 -5.29 -12.81 -3.54
CA GLY A 253 -4.46 -13.97 -3.19
C GLY A 253 -5.22 -15.15 -2.56
N GLY A 254 -6.27 -14.87 -1.78
CA GLY A 254 -7.14 -15.90 -1.18
C GLY A 254 -8.16 -16.52 -2.13
N GLY A 255 -8.43 -15.90 -3.30
CA GLY A 255 -9.42 -16.36 -4.27
C GLY A 255 -8.88 -17.17 -5.45
N ARG A 256 -7.58 -17.39 -5.52
CA ARG A 256 -6.88 -17.93 -6.71
C ARG A 256 -7.35 -19.31 -7.18
N THR A 257 -7.99 -20.08 -6.33
CA THR A 257 -8.49 -21.43 -6.67
C THR A 257 -9.97 -21.45 -7.08
N GLN A 258 -10.68 -20.32 -7.06
CA GLN A 258 -12.14 -20.25 -7.21
C GLN A 258 -12.63 -19.25 -8.27
N VAL A 259 -11.72 -18.64 -9.04
CA VAL A 259 -12.13 -17.66 -10.05
C VAL A 259 -12.60 -18.37 -11.31
N VAL A 260 -13.88 -18.20 -11.64
CA VAL A 260 -14.46 -18.59 -12.94
C VAL A 260 -14.88 -17.30 -13.65
N PRO A 261 -14.11 -16.81 -14.64
CA PRO A 261 -14.56 -15.72 -15.49
C PRO A 261 -15.79 -16.17 -16.29
N THR A 262 -16.89 -15.45 -16.18
CA THR A 262 -18.13 -15.72 -16.94
C THR A 262 -18.20 -14.99 -18.28
N ALA A 263 -17.23 -14.16 -18.62
CA ALA A 263 -17.09 -13.52 -19.92
C ALA A 263 -15.73 -13.91 -20.53
N GLY A 264 -15.67 -14.09 -21.84
CA GLY A 264 -14.52 -14.61 -22.59
C GLY A 264 -13.21 -13.85 -22.35
N GLY A 265 -12.57 -14.14 -21.22
CA GLY A 265 -11.28 -13.64 -20.81
C GLY A 265 -10.21 -14.71 -20.93
N THR A 266 -8.97 -14.30 -21.19
CA THR A 266 -7.79 -15.17 -21.18
C THR A 266 -7.14 -15.14 -19.80
N ASP A 267 -6.62 -16.28 -19.34
CA ASP A 267 -5.81 -16.36 -18.13
C ASP A 267 -4.59 -15.42 -18.21
N GLY A 268 -4.26 -14.82 -17.07
CA GLY A 268 -3.24 -13.77 -16.98
C GLY A 268 -1.86 -14.15 -17.48
N ASP A 269 -1.07 -13.15 -17.77
CA ASP A 269 0.28 -13.16 -18.37
C ASP A 269 1.42 -13.70 -17.48
N GLY A 270 1.12 -14.41 -16.40
CA GLY A 270 2.11 -15.03 -15.51
C GLY A 270 2.83 -14.07 -14.55
N LYS A 271 2.55 -12.77 -14.59
CA LYS A 271 3.16 -11.75 -13.70
C LYS A 271 2.28 -11.34 -12.52
N GLY A 272 1.35 -12.14 -12.17
CA GLY A 272 0.37 -11.89 -11.13
C GLY A 272 -0.99 -12.42 -11.57
N TRP A 273 -1.93 -12.42 -10.65
CA TRP A 273 -3.24 -12.98 -10.93
C TRP A 273 -4.17 -11.89 -11.48
N TRP A 274 -4.19 -11.78 -12.81
CA TRP A 274 -5.08 -10.93 -13.57
C TRP A 274 -5.93 -11.76 -14.51
N ALA A 275 -7.21 -11.49 -14.56
CA ALA A 275 -8.08 -11.91 -15.66
C ALA A 275 -8.19 -10.75 -16.66
N SER A 276 -8.01 -11.00 -17.94
CA SER A 276 -8.23 -10.02 -19.01
C SER A 276 -9.59 -10.27 -19.65
N VAL A 277 -10.34 -9.20 -19.87
CA VAL A 277 -11.68 -9.22 -20.50
C VAL A 277 -11.68 -8.30 -21.72
#